data_cd243b4b9beb07217832a2e021b95358
#
_entry.id   cd243b4b9beb07217832a2e021b95358
#
_cell.length_a   1.000
_cell.length_b   1.000
_cell.length_c   1.000
_cell.angle_alpha   90.00
_cell.angle_beta   90.00
_cell.angle_gamma   90.00
#
_symmetry.space_group_name_H-M   'P 1'
#
loop_
_entity.id
_entity.type
_entity.pdbx_description
1 polymer ?
#
loop_
_entity_poly.entity_id
_entity_poly.type
_entity_poly.pdbx_seq_one_letter_code
_entity_poly.pdbx_strand_id
1 'polypeptide(L)'
;MPALSHTVLRLQKRVPLTISRGTSTHSELIWIRWSEDGREGWGETAPFAIDARPQRLDSLLAALETHRPWLEQSSAWQRDEVERRLWSAGAPSALIAGLNQAMHDWAGKRLGQPVWLLLGLSGEPGPLTSVTIGISSPEAARTRA
;
A
#
# COMPACT_ATOMS: atom_id res chain seq x y z
N MET A 1 7.93 -8.59 -20.66
CA MET A 1 8.59 -8.43 -19.33
C MET A 1 7.82 -7.40 -18.54
N PRO A 2 7.67 -7.54 -17.24
CA PRO A 2 7.05 -6.52 -16.42
C PRO A 2 7.82 -5.21 -16.43
N ALA A 3 7.11 -4.11 -16.20
CA ALA A 3 7.67 -2.80 -15.95
C ALA A 3 7.08 -2.25 -14.65
N LEU A 4 7.94 -1.71 -13.81
CA LEU A 4 7.57 -1.16 -12.52
C LEU A 4 7.74 0.36 -12.53
N SER A 5 6.68 1.09 -12.23
CA SER A 5 6.75 2.54 -12.06
C SER A 5 6.09 2.97 -10.76
N HIS A 6 6.42 4.16 -10.29
CA HIS A 6 5.82 4.70 -9.09
C HIS A 6 5.60 6.21 -9.18
N THR A 7 4.71 6.71 -8.34
CA THR A 7 4.45 8.14 -8.16
C THR A 7 4.29 8.43 -6.68
N VAL A 8 5.00 9.43 -6.18
CA VAL A 8 4.80 9.93 -4.82
C VAL A 8 3.61 10.89 -4.83
N LEU A 9 2.60 10.59 -4.01
CA LEU A 9 1.44 11.43 -3.84
C LEU A 9 1.45 12.06 -2.45
N ARG A 10 1.10 13.35 -2.41
CA ARG A 10 0.88 14.09 -1.17
C ARG A 10 -0.59 14.48 -1.10
N LEU A 11 -1.34 13.76 -0.29
CA LEU A 11 -2.79 13.93 -0.16
C LEU A 11 -3.11 14.83 1.03
N GLN A 12 -3.74 15.97 0.76
CA GLN A 12 -4.24 16.85 1.81
C GLN A 12 -5.45 16.22 2.50
N LYS A 13 -5.41 16.12 3.82
CA LYS A 13 -6.55 15.66 4.60
C LYS A 13 -7.65 16.71 4.59
N ARG A 14 -8.87 16.30 4.31
CA ARG A 14 -10.05 17.20 4.39
C ARG A 14 -10.23 17.78 5.79
N VAL A 15 -9.87 17.01 6.81
CA VAL A 15 -9.82 17.45 8.19
C VAL A 15 -8.49 17.00 8.80
N PRO A 16 -7.72 17.91 9.40
CA PRO A 16 -6.50 17.53 10.11
C PRO A 16 -6.78 16.46 11.16
N LEU A 17 -5.89 15.49 11.26
CA LEU A 17 -5.97 14.45 12.28
C LEU A 17 -5.02 14.79 13.43
N THR A 18 -5.56 15.14 14.59
CA THR A 18 -4.80 15.37 15.81
C THR A 18 -4.89 14.12 16.70
N ILE A 19 -3.75 13.59 17.07
CA ILE A 19 -3.61 12.50 18.04
C ILE A 19 -2.60 12.91 19.11
N SER A 20 -2.37 12.08 20.13
CA SER A 20 -1.42 12.37 21.22
C SER A 20 0.01 12.69 20.74
N ARG A 21 0.40 12.21 19.55
CA ARG A 21 1.74 12.41 18.96
C ARG A 21 1.84 13.62 18.04
N GLY A 22 0.76 14.37 17.82
CA GLY A 22 0.75 15.57 16.98
C GLY A 22 -0.42 15.65 16.01
N THR A 23 -0.37 16.67 15.16
CA THR A 23 -1.38 16.93 14.13
C THR A 23 -0.81 16.66 12.74
N SER A 24 -1.55 15.88 11.95
CA SER A 24 -1.23 15.59 10.57
C SER A 24 -2.27 16.22 9.64
N THR A 25 -1.80 17.05 8.71
CA THR A 25 -2.64 17.75 7.72
C THR A 25 -2.62 17.08 6.35
N HIS A 26 -1.66 16.21 6.10
CA HIS A 26 -1.52 15.48 4.83
C HIS A 26 -0.99 14.08 5.07
N SER A 27 -1.08 13.23 4.07
CA SER A 27 -0.43 11.92 4.01
C SER A 27 0.44 11.86 2.75
N GLU A 28 1.64 11.33 2.88
CA GLU A 28 2.50 10.99 1.76
C GLU A 28 2.42 9.48 1.53
N LEU A 29 2.34 9.09 0.28
CA LEU A 29 2.31 7.69 -0.11
C LEU A 29 2.99 7.48 -1.47
N ILE A 30 3.38 6.26 -1.73
CA ILE A 30 3.92 5.83 -3.01
C ILE A 30 2.85 4.99 -3.69
N TRP A 31 2.39 5.44 -4.85
CA TRP A 31 1.58 4.64 -5.75
C TRP A 31 2.50 3.82 -6.63
N ILE A 32 2.35 2.49 -6.58
CA ILE A 32 3.15 1.54 -7.32
C ILE A 32 2.29 1.00 -8.45
N ARG A 33 2.83 0.98 -9.66
CA ARG A 33 2.21 0.40 -10.83
C ARG A 33 3.07 -0.75 -11.36
N TRP A 34 2.49 -1.92 -11.41
CA TRP A 34 3.03 -3.11 -12.06
C TRP A 34 2.39 -3.27 -13.42
N SER A 35 3.16 -3.23 -14.49
CA SER A 35 2.68 -3.39 -15.86
C SER A 35 3.25 -4.68 -16.44
N GLU A 36 2.40 -5.60 -16.88
CA GLU A 36 2.80 -6.88 -17.47
C GLU A 36 1.71 -7.32 -18.47
N ASP A 37 2.10 -7.83 -19.62
CA ASP A 37 1.22 -8.35 -20.66
C ASP A 37 0.06 -7.41 -21.04
N GLY A 38 0.35 -6.11 -21.17
CA GLY A 38 -0.63 -5.09 -21.54
C GLY A 38 -1.67 -4.77 -20.45
N ARG A 39 -1.47 -5.21 -19.22
CA ARG A 39 -2.32 -4.91 -18.07
C ARG A 39 -1.54 -4.22 -16.95
N GLU A 40 -2.24 -3.47 -16.14
CA GLU A 40 -1.67 -2.76 -15.00
C GLU A 40 -2.32 -3.21 -13.70
N GLY A 41 -1.49 -3.48 -12.70
CA GLY A 41 -1.90 -3.65 -11.32
C GLY A 41 -1.40 -2.50 -10.48
N TRP A 42 -2.18 -2.08 -9.50
CA TRP A 42 -1.92 -0.94 -8.66
C TRP A 42 -1.82 -1.33 -7.20
N GLY A 43 -0.83 -0.78 -6.53
CA GLY A 43 -0.64 -0.92 -5.09
C GLY A 43 -0.24 0.40 -4.46
N GLU A 44 -0.41 0.49 -3.17
CA GLU A 44 -0.10 1.67 -2.38
C GLU A 44 0.78 1.29 -1.20
N THR A 45 1.75 2.12 -0.92
CA THR A 45 2.51 2.05 0.33
C THR A 45 2.71 3.43 0.93
N ALA A 46 2.71 3.52 2.24
CA ALA A 46 2.91 4.75 2.97
C ALA A 46 4.01 4.59 4.03
N PRO A 47 4.76 5.66 4.31
CA PRO A 47 5.62 5.71 5.48
C PRO A 47 4.82 5.45 6.73
N PHE A 48 5.37 4.64 7.63
CA PHE A 48 4.72 4.44 8.92
C PHE A 48 5.76 4.19 10.02
N ALA A 49 5.43 4.64 11.22
CA ALA A 49 6.30 4.49 12.38
C ALA A 49 5.55 3.67 13.44
N ILE A 50 5.82 2.38 13.46
CA ILE A 50 5.51 1.50 14.57
C ILE A 50 6.86 1.01 15.07
N ASP A 51 7.09 1.10 16.38
CA ASP A 51 8.32 0.70 17.05
C ASP A 51 9.58 1.54 16.70
N ALA A 52 10.72 0.98 17.04
CA ALA A 52 12.03 1.61 16.90
C ALA A 52 12.54 1.71 15.44
N ARG A 53 11.80 1.19 14.46
CA ARG A 53 12.22 1.18 13.05
C ARG A 53 11.20 1.87 12.16
N PRO A 54 11.18 3.21 12.13
CA PRO A 54 10.27 3.93 11.26
C PRO A 54 10.62 3.66 9.79
N GLN A 55 9.60 3.30 9.01
CA GLN A 55 9.73 3.17 7.56
C GLN A 55 9.43 4.52 6.93
N ARG A 56 10.48 5.22 6.51
CA ARG A 56 10.42 6.58 5.96
C ARG A 56 10.21 6.53 4.45
N LEU A 57 9.66 7.59 3.88
CA LEU A 57 9.44 7.70 2.43
C LEU A 57 10.71 7.48 1.61
N ASP A 58 11.80 8.12 2.01
CA ASP A 58 13.12 7.99 1.38
C ASP A 58 13.65 6.54 1.41
N SER A 59 13.48 5.87 2.54
CA SER A 59 13.91 4.46 2.68
C SER A 59 13.04 3.50 1.86
N LEU A 60 11.74 3.76 1.74
CA LEU A 60 10.85 2.98 0.88
C LEU A 60 11.20 3.15 -0.59
N LEU A 61 11.48 4.38 -1.04
CA LEU A 61 11.91 4.66 -2.41
C LEU A 61 13.26 4.02 -2.72
N ALA A 62 14.24 4.16 -1.82
CA ALA A 62 15.55 3.54 -1.99
C ALA A 62 15.46 2.01 -2.08
N ALA A 63 14.64 1.39 -1.24
CA ALA A 63 14.41 -0.05 -1.30
C ALA A 63 13.71 -0.48 -2.60
N LEU A 64 12.72 0.29 -3.07
CA LEU A 64 12.06 0.03 -4.35
C LEU A 64 13.07 0.04 -5.51
N GLU A 65 13.93 1.06 -5.59
CA GLU A 65 14.94 1.15 -6.64
C GLU A 65 16.01 0.04 -6.52
N THR A 66 16.41 -0.32 -5.31
CA THR A 66 17.35 -1.43 -5.08
C THR A 66 16.81 -2.75 -5.61
N HIS A 67 15.53 -2.99 -5.46
CA HIS A 67 14.91 -4.26 -5.86
C HIS A 67 14.35 -4.26 -7.29
N ARG A 68 14.15 -3.09 -7.90
CA ARG A 68 13.58 -2.92 -9.25
C ARG A 68 14.19 -3.85 -10.31
N PRO A 69 15.55 -3.97 -10.45
CA PRO A 69 16.12 -4.73 -11.56
C PRO A 69 15.68 -6.18 -11.62
N TRP A 70 15.49 -6.83 -10.48
CA TRP A 70 15.04 -8.21 -10.47
C TRP A 70 13.50 -8.33 -10.38
N LEU A 71 12.80 -7.34 -9.80
CA LEU A 71 11.34 -7.29 -9.83
C LEU A 71 10.84 -7.23 -11.28
N GLU A 72 11.48 -6.46 -12.14
CA GLU A 72 11.13 -6.36 -13.56
C GLU A 72 11.51 -7.60 -14.39
N GLN A 73 12.20 -8.56 -13.78
CA GLN A 73 12.46 -9.90 -14.33
C GLN A 73 11.53 -10.98 -13.77
N SER A 74 10.69 -10.62 -12.79
CA SER A 74 9.74 -11.53 -12.15
C SER A 74 8.35 -11.34 -12.75
N SER A 75 7.50 -12.36 -12.71
CA SER A 75 6.10 -12.22 -13.10
C SER A 75 5.20 -11.96 -11.89
N ALA A 76 4.10 -11.23 -12.09
CA ALA A 76 3.06 -11.06 -11.07
C ALA A 76 2.44 -12.41 -10.63
N TRP A 77 2.59 -13.46 -11.39
CA TRP A 77 2.23 -14.82 -10.97
C TRP A 77 3.12 -15.40 -9.88
N GLN A 78 4.33 -14.89 -9.75
CA GLN A 78 5.33 -15.35 -8.76
C GLN A 78 5.25 -14.59 -7.43
N ARG A 79 4.06 -14.12 -7.04
CA ARG A 79 3.86 -13.28 -5.85
C ARG A 79 4.53 -13.81 -4.59
N ASP A 80 4.32 -15.08 -4.30
CA ASP A 80 4.85 -15.73 -3.11
C ASP A 80 6.39 -15.76 -3.10
N GLU A 81 6.99 -16.03 -4.25
CA GLU A 81 8.45 -16.01 -4.37
C GLU A 81 9.01 -14.60 -4.26
N VAL A 82 8.38 -13.62 -4.90
CA VAL A 82 8.75 -12.21 -4.80
C VAL A 82 8.68 -11.74 -3.36
N GLU A 83 7.60 -12.05 -2.66
CA GLU A 83 7.42 -11.69 -1.26
C GLU A 83 8.48 -12.34 -0.37
N ARG A 84 8.72 -13.65 -0.48
CA ARG A 84 9.76 -14.35 0.27
C ARG A 84 11.15 -13.77 0.03
N ARG A 85 11.48 -13.43 -1.21
CA ARG A 85 12.76 -12.84 -1.56
C ARG A 85 12.92 -11.43 -0.97
N LEU A 86 11.88 -10.60 -0.99
CA LEU A 86 11.89 -9.29 -0.35
C LEU A 86 12.08 -9.38 1.17
N TRP A 87 11.35 -10.30 1.83
CA TRP A 87 11.52 -10.55 3.26
C TRP A 87 12.95 -11.01 3.59
N SER A 88 13.50 -11.93 2.83
CA SER A 88 14.88 -12.43 3.03
C SER A 88 15.92 -11.33 2.80
N ALA A 89 15.67 -10.38 1.94
CA ALA A 89 16.52 -9.22 1.70
C ALA A 89 16.35 -8.10 2.74
N GLY A 90 15.45 -8.26 3.71
CA GLY A 90 15.18 -7.25 4.72
C GLY A 90 14.46 -5.99 4.19
N ALA A 91 13.72 -6.12 3.08
CA ALA A 91 12.96 -5.02 2.52
C ALA A 91 11.88 -4.52 3.51
N PRO A 92 11.57 -3.22 3.51
CA PRO A 92 10.53 -2.67 4.37
C PRO A 92 9.17 -3.33 4.14
N SER A 93 8.48 -3.74 5.21
CA SER A 93 7.18 -4.43 5.11
C SER A 93 6.11 -3.59 4.39
N ALA A 94 6.15 -2.27 4.53
CA ALA A 94 5.26 -1.37 3.80
C ALA A 94 5.48 -1.47 2.28
N LEU A 95 6.73 -1.56 1.81
CA LEU A 95 7.04 -1.75 0.39
C LEU A 95 6.54 -3.12 -0.10
N ILE A 96 6.79 -4.18 0.69
CA ILE A 96 6.34 -5.54 0.38
C ILE A 96 4.82 -5.55 0.20
N ALA A 97 4.08 -4.93 1.12
CA ALA A 97 2.62 -4.86 1.04
C ALA A 97 2.13 -4.12 -0.23
N GLY A 98 2.75 -2.98 -0.58
CA GLY A 98 2.39 -2.24 -1.79
C GLY A 98 2.65 -3.02 -3.08
N LEU A 99 3.78 -3.72 -3.17
CA LEU A 99 4.09 -4.59 -4.31
C LEU A 99 3.13 -5.78 -4.39
N ASN A 100 2.84 -6.41 -3.25
CA ASN A 100 1.89 -7.52 -3.17
C ASN A 100 0.48 -7.10 -3.63
N GLN A 101 -0.01 -5.92 -3.22
CA GLN A 101 -1.26 -5.34 -3.70
C GLN A 101 -1.26 -5.18 -5.23
N ALA A 102 -0.20 -4.57 -5.79
CA ALA A 102 -0.09 -4.36 -7.24
C ALA A 102 -0.14 -5.67 -8.02
N MET A 103 0.54 -6.70 -7.56
CA MET A 103 0.56 -8.02 -8.19
C MET A 103 -0.81 -8.73 -8.08
N HIS A 104 -1.52 -8.59 -6.95
CA HIS A 104 -2.88 -9.13 -6.80
C HIS A 104 -3.89 -8.39 -7.69
N ASP A 105 -3.83 -7.07 -7.77
CA ASP A 105 -4.70 -6.28 -8.64
C ASP A 105 -4.46 -6.63 -10.11
N TRP A 106 -3.20 -6.78 -10.51
CA TRP A 106 -2.85 -7.25 -11.85
C TRP A 106 -3.44 -8.63 -12.14
N ALA A 107 -3.27 -9.58 -11.21
CA ALA A 107 -3.77 -10.95 -11.37
C ALA A 107 -5.30 -10.99 -11.46
N GLY A 108 -5.99 -10.21 -10.63
CA GLY A 108 -7.46 -10.05 -10.69
C GLY A 108 -7.92 -9.55 -12.06
N LYS A 109 -7.30 -8.49 -12.55
CA LYS A 109 -7.59 -7.93 -13.89
C LYS A 109 -7.24 -8.90 -15.02
N ARG A 110 -6.16 -9.65 -14.87
CA ARG A 110 -5.73 -10.66 -15.86
C ARG A 110 -6.72 -11.81 -15.96
N LEU A 111 -7.30 -12.24 -14.84
CA LEU A 111 -8.29 -13.31 -14.75
C LEU A 111 -9.75 -12.81 -14.94
N GLY A 112 -9.99 -11.51 -14.95
CA GLY A 112 -11.34 -10.94 -14.95
C GLY A 112 -12.10 -11.25 -13.67
N GLN A 113 -11.40 -11.41 -12.54
CA GLN A 113 -11.97 -11.77 -11.24
C GLN A 113 -11.58 -10.75 -10.16
N PRO A 114 -12.47 -10.43 -9.22
CA PRO A 114 -12.11 -9.56 -8.11
C PRO A 114 -11.14 -10.26 -7.15
N VAL A 115 -10.24 -9.49 -6.53
CA VAL A 115 -9.20 -10.02 -5.65
C VAL A 115 -9.77 -10.83 -4.48
N TRP A 116 -10.90 -10.41 -3.91
CA TRP A 116 -11.53 -11.15 -2.82
C TRP A 116 -11.89 -12.60 -3.21
N LEU A 117 -12.32 -12.83 -4.46
CA LEU A 117 -12.60 -14.16 -4.97
C LEU A 117 -11.31 -14.98 -5.14
N LEU A 118 -10.22 -14.36 -5.62
CA LEU A 118 -8.92 -15.02 -5.73
C LEU A 118 -8.36 -15.44 -4.36
N LEU A 119 -8.73 -14.73 -3.31
CA LEU A 119 -8.38 -15.04 -1.93
C LEU A 119 -9.33 -16.05 -1.27
N GLY A 120 -10.30 -16.60 -2.01
CA GLY A 120 -11.26 -17.57 -1.49
C GLY A 120 -12.27 -16.98 -0.50
N LEU A 121 -12.47 -15.66 -0.51
CA LEU A 121 -13.43 -14.99 0.35
C LEU A 121 -14.83 -15.06 -0.26
N SER A 122 -15.87 -15.03 0.58
CA SER A 122 -17.25 -14.85 0.11
C SER A 122 -17.46 -13.40 -0.33
N GLY A 123 -18.34 -13.16 -1.29
CA GLY A 123 -18.71 -11.79 -1.69
C GLY A 123 -19.65 -11.08 -0.70
N GLU A 124 -19.83 -11.62 0.50
CA GLU A 124 -20.67 -11.03 1.53
C GLU A 124 -20.08 -9.70 2.04
N PRO A 125 -20.91 -8.75 2.44
CA PRO A 125 -20.45 -7.52 3.05
C PRO A 125 -19.51 -7.80 4.24
N GLY A 126 -18.37 -7.13 4.25
CA GLY A 126 -17.45 -7.21 5.39
C GLY A 126 -18.03 -6.58 6.66
N PRO A 127 -17.35 -6.74 7.80
CA PRO A 127 -17.77 -6.10 9.03
C PRO A 127 -17.75 -4.58 8.91
N LEU A 128 -18.53 -3.89 9.74
CA LEU A 128 -18.51 -2.45 9.82
C LEU A 128 -17.09 -1.97 10.15
N THR A 129 -16.63 -0.92 9.45
CA THR A 129 -15.35 -0.30 9.72
C THR A 129 -15.46 0.76 10.82
N SER A 130 -14.34 1.03 11.49
CA SER A 130 -14.24 2.14 12.43
C SER A 130 -13.80 3.42 11.74
N VAL A 131 -14.25 4.55 12.24
CA VAL A 131 -13.81 5.89 11.81
C VAL A 131 -13.08 6.56 12.98
N THR A 132 -11.89 7.08 12.71
CA THR A 132 -11.12 7.80 13.74
C THR A 132 -11.56 9.26 13.80
N ILE A 133 -12.01 9.69 14.97
CA ILE A 133 -12.23 11.09 15.31
C ILE A 133 -10.98 11.56 16.07
N GLY A 134 -10.25 12.51 15.50
CA GLY A 134 -9.08 13.09 16.15
C GLY A 134 -9.45 13.95 17.36
N ILE A 135 -8.45 14.28 18.19
CA ILE A 135 -8.61 15.19 19.33
C ILE A 135 -9.13 16.53 18.81
N SER A 136 -10.29 16.96 19.30
CA SER A 136 -10.99 18.17 18.87
C SER A 136 -11.91 18.67 19.98
N SER A 137 -12.61 19.80 19.76
CA SER A 137 -13.63 20.23 20.73
C SER A 137 -14.79 19.22 20.81
N PRO A 138 -15.52 19.15 21.92
CA PRO A 138 -16.68 18.27 22.06
C PRO A 138 -17.72 18.47 20.96
N GLU A 139 -17.94 19.71 20.53
CA GLU A 139 -18.88 20.08 19.46
C GLU A 139 -18.42 19.50 18.09
N ALA A 140 -17.13 19.70 17.77
CA ALA A 140 -16.57 19.18 16.54
C ALA A 140 -16.56 17.64 16.51
N ALA A 141 -16.30 17.00 17.66
CA ALA A 141 -16.37 15.55 17.77
C ALA A 141 -17.80 15.03 17.54
N ARG A 142 -18.81 15.64 18.16
CA ARG A 142 -20.22 15.26 17.96
C ARG A 142 -20.69 15.41 16.50
N THR A 143 -20.23 16.47 15.83
CA THR A 143 -20.61 16.70 14.41
C THR A 143 -20.02 15.62 13.47
N ARG A 144 -18.98 14.91 13.89
CA ARG A 144 -18.27 13.92 13.10
C ARG A 144 -18.62 12.47 13.44
N ALA A 145 -19.26 12.25 14.59
CA ALA A 145 -19.76 10.95 15.01
C ALA A 145 -21.10 10.65 14.35
#